data_1e068ec9ffb20f1242137a1a05e39c53
#
_entry.id   1e068ec9ffb20f1242137a1a05e39c53
#
_cell.length_a   1.000
_cell.length_b   1.000
_cell.length_c   1.000
_cell.angle_alpha   90.00
_cell.angle_beta   90.00
_cell.angle_gamma   90.00
#
_symmetry.space_group_name_H-M   'P 1'
#
loop_
_entity.id
_entity.type
_entity.pdbx_description
1 polymer ?
#
loop_
_entity_poly.entity_id
_entity_poly.type
_entity_poly.pdbx_seq_one_letter_code
_entity_poly.pdbx_strand_id
1 'polypeptide(L)'
;MERLHPLHTDIVKPERFTYPFCYEPHPLCQLAAGEVQQYIGSCDEIREDADRGKMFGVLVVEYEDGLAYLAAYSGLLAGRNDWSFFVPPVYDAQQPDGYFKTKEREISELSHSALNISPSTLLPPPSSKQLSQQLQEWLFHQYQLLNARGETKDLVDIWQDYYSRPKLREKFPLPPGGTGDCCAPKLLQYAYKQGLKPVCMAEFWWGATTKTELRQHLNYYPACRGKCKPVLTWMLQGLEVDPDPELQGFARLEVKTIYEDDAMVVVDKPSGMLSVPGRIEEYSVETVMQQRYPGCMVAHRLDMGTSGLLIVAKTLAVYRLLQEQFIKHQVRKKYVAMLEETAVANFLLFTLHSSLPAKGRISLPLRPDPMNRPRQVVDLEHGKRAVTDYEFLSTPPTSLTSHPSPLTSNFVALYPHTGRTHQLRIHCAHPDGLGRPIVGDELYGTKAQRLMLHATEIWFRHPITGEEMHLVSPVPF
;
A
#
# COMPACT_ATOMS: atom_id res chain seq x y z
N MET A 1 17.82 31.86 10.93
CA MET A 1 16.49 31.31 10.55
C MET A 1 15.92 30.63 11.80
N GLU A 2 14.81 31.12 12.31
CA GLU A 2 14.27 30.73 13.63
C GLU A 2 13.84 29.24 13.77
N ARG A 3 13.71 28.51 12.66
CA ARG A 3 13.16 27.15 12.62
C ARG A 3 14.14 26.12 12.05
N LEU A 4 15.36 26.51 11.88
CA LEU A 4 16.43 25.66 11.41
C LEU A 4 17.33 25.30 12.60
N HIS A 5 17.47 24.00 12.85
CA HIS A 5 18.21 23.47 13.99
C HIS A 5 19.53 22.86 13.49
N PRO A 6 20.69 23.37 13.93
CA PRO A 6 21.99 22.78 13.55
C PRO A 6 22.09 21.32 13.96
N LEU A 7 22.67 20.47 13.09
CA LEU A 7 22.88 19.04 13.35
C LEU A 7 24.38 18.73 13.32
N HIS A 8 25.00 18.60 14.48
CA HIS A 8 26.43 18.33 14.62
C HIS A 8 26.66 16.80 14.67
N THR A 9 27.27 16.24 13.64
CA THR A 9 27.47 14.79 13.53
C THR A 9 28.50 14.44 12.47
N ASP A 10 29.18 13.29 12.63
CA ASP A 10 30.06 12.69 11.63
C ASP A 10 29.34 11.66 10.75
N ILE A 11 28.03 11.51 10.89
CA ILE A 11 27.23 10.59 10.07
C ILE A 11 27.25 11.07 8.61
N VAL A 12 27.70 10.19 7.73
CA VAL A 12 27.75 10.48 6.30
C VAL A 12 26.35 10.66 5.73
N LYS A 13 26.15 11.73 4.94
CA LYS A 13 24.86 11.94 4.25
C LYS A 13 24.63 10.91 3.15
N PRO A 14 23.38 10.54 2.84
CA PRO A 14 23.07 9.66 1.72
C PRO A 14 23.41 10.36 0.40
N GLU A 15 23.72 9.58 -0.64
CA GLU A 15 24.00 10.10 -1.99
C GLU A 15 22.76 10.73 -2.63
N ARG A 16 21.57 10.23 -2.30
CA ARG A 16 20.27 10.67 -2.81
C ARG A 16 19.30 10.91 -1.67
N PHE A 17 18.27 11.68 -1.94
CA PHE A 17 17.18 11.86 -0.99
C PHE A 17 16.43 10.54 -0.75
N THR A 18 16.19 10.18 0.51
CA THR A 18 15.50 8.92 0.88
C THR A 18 14.09 8.87 0.28
N TYR A 19 13.71 7.70 -0.31
CA TYR A 19 12.38 7.53 -0.89
C TYR A 19 11.29 7.57 0.19
N PRO A 20 10.34 8.54 0.15
CA PRO A 20 9.50 8.83 1.32
C PRO A 20 8.43 7.77 1.62
N PHE A 21 8.13 6.83 0.70
CA PHE A 21 7.03 5.86 0.84
C PHE A 21 7.47 4.45 1.21
N CYS A 22 8.74 4.18 1.25
CA CYS A 22 9.33 2.90 1.64
C CYS A 22 10.79 3.13 2.02
N TYR A 23 11.09 3.24 3.32
CA TYR A 23 12.46 3.45 3.80
C TYR A 23 12.64 2.88 5.20
N GLU A 24 13.89 2.57 5.53
CA GLU A 24 14.36 2.57 6.89
C GLU A 24 14.91 3.97 7.20
N PRO A 25 14.57 4.59 8.36
CA PRO A 25 14.98 5.96 8.63
C PRO A 25 16.49 6.07 8.65
N HIS A 26 17.05 6.99 7.84
CA HIS A 26 18.50 7.24 7.82
C HIS A 26 18.98 7.66 9.21
N PRO A 27 20.21 7.26 9.66
CA PRO A 27 20.72 7.63 10.98
C PRO A 27 20.71 9.14 11.29
N LEU A 28 20.90 9.99 10.27
CA LEU A 28 20.74 11.45 10.42
C LEU A 28 19.31 11.83 10.85
N CYS A 29 18.29 11.19 10.26
CA CYS A 29 16.90 11.44 10.63
C CYS A 29 16.59 10.90 12.04
N GLN A 30 17.20 9.78 12.44
CA GLN A 30 17.04 9.24 13.79
C GLN A 30 17.62 10.20 14.84
N LEU A 31 18.81 10.78 14.56
CA LEU A 31 19.44 11.78 15.42
C LEU A 31 18.54 13.02 15.55
N ALA A 32 18.12 13.62 14.41
CA ALA A 32 17.23 14.77 14.40
C ALA A 32 15.89 14.49 15.11
N ALA A 33 15.31 13.32 14.89
CA ALA A 33 14.07 12.90 15.56
C ALA A 33 14.26 12.79 17.08
N GLY A 34 15.41 12.30 17.54
CA GLY A 34 15.75 12.26 18.97
C GLY A 34 15.72 13.64 19.63
N GLU A 35 16.25 14.67 18.96
CA GLU A 35 16.19 16.05 19.48
C GLU A 35 14.75 16.60 19.49
N VAL A 36 13.94 16.31 18.45
CA VAL A 36 12.51 16.67 18.44
C VAL A 36 11.75 15.97 19.56
N GLN A 37 12.05 14.70 19.83
CA GLN A 37 11.44 13.92 20.92
C GLN A 37 11.79 14.52 22.29
N GLN A 38 13.04 14.97 22.48
CA GLN A 38 13.45 15.67 23.71
C GLN A 38 12.69 17.00 23.87
N TYR A 39 12.54 17.76 22.77
CA TYR A 39 11.78 19.00 22.80
C TYR A 39 10.30 18.77 23.17
N ILE A 40 9.64 17.77 22.55
CA ILE A 40 8.26 17.39 22.89
C ILE A 40 8.16 17.01 24.38
N GLY A 41 9.09 16.21 24.88
CA GLY A 41 9.13 15.79 26.28
C GLY A 41 9.35 16.95 27.28
N SER A 42 9.98 18.03 26.86
CA SER A 42 10.29 19.20 27.69
C SER A 42 9.15 20.24 27.75
N CYS A 43 8.16 20.16 26.86
CA CYS A 43 7.04 21.11 26.77
C CYS A 43 5.72 20.42 27.12
N ASP A 44 5.18 20.68 28.32
CA ASP A 44 3.98 20.01 28.82
C ASP A 44 2.76 20.20 27.89
N GLU A 45 2.51 21.41 27.40
CA GLU A 45 1.39 21.71 26.50
C GLU A 45 1.44 20.88 25.20
N ILE A 46 2.64 20.76 24.62
CA ILE A 46 2.87 19.94 23.41
C ILE A 46 2.72 18.47 23.72
N ARG A 47 3.31 18.02 24.84
CA ARG A 47 3.32 16.61 25.21
C ARG A 47 1.89 16.10 25.50
N GLU A 48 1.09 16.84 26.26
CA GLU A 48 -0.30 16.46 26.60
C GLU A 48 -1.18 16.25 25.37
N ASP A 49 -1.04 17.08 24.32
CA ASP A 49 -1.75 16.89 23.06
C ASP A 49 -1.14 15.75 22.24
N ALA A 50 0.17 15.67 22.15
CA ALA A 50 0.90 14.66 21.41
C ALA A 50 0.67 13.24 21.96
N ASP A 51 0.53 13.08 23.29
CA ASP A 51 0.27 11.80 23.95
C ASP A 51 -1.05 11.15 23.53
N ARG A 52 -2.00 11.93 22.99
CA ARG A 52 -3.23 11.42 22.39
C ARG A 52 -3.02 10.75 21.01
N GLY A 53 -1.82 10.87 20.46
CA GLY A 53 -1.43 10.31 19.17
C GLY A 53 -1.23 11.36 18.09
N LYS A 54 0.04 11.60 17.72
CA LYS A 54 0.43 12.62 16.75
C LYS A 54 1.59 12.15 15.88
N MET A 55 1.55 12.50 14.59
CA MET A 55 2.66 12.32 13.67
C MET A 55 3.56 13.56 13.71
N PHE A 56 4.85 13.33 13.90
CA PHE A 56 5.92 14.31 13.74
C PHE A 56 6.83 13.91 12.59
N GLY A 57 7.54 14.87 12.02
CA GLY A 57 8.48 14.64 10.95
C GLY A 57 9.71 15.52 11.07
N VAL A 58 10.81 15.01 10.54
CA VAL A 58 12.08 15.72 10.41
C VAL A 58 12.57 15.70 8.98
N LEU A 59 13.22 16.78 8.54
CA LEU A 59 13.89 16.91 7.26
C LEU A 59 15.29 17.42 7.51
N VAL A 60 16.30 16.58 7.24
CA VAL A 60 17.69 17.01 7.26
C VAL A 60 17.99 17.74 5.95
N VAL A 61 18.69 18.87 6.05
CA VAL A 61 19.04 19.76 4.94
C VAL A 61 20.52 20.14 5.00
N GLU A 62 21.10 20.42 3.84
CA GLU A 62 22.40 21.10 3.77
C GLU A 62 22.23 22.57 4.16
N TYR A 63 23.10 23.08 5.04
CA TYR A 63 23.09 24.46 5.49
C TYR A 63 24.50 24.94 5.79
N GLU A 64 24.93 26.03 5.13
CA GLU A 64 26.32 26.51 5.18
C GLU A 64 27.30 25.37 4.86
N ASP A 65 28.31 25.16 5.68
CA ASP A 65 29.31 24.09 5.51
C ASP A 65 28.93 22.78 6.27
N GLY A 66 27.67 22.64 6.73
CA GLY A 66 27.24 21.53 7.57
C GLY A 66 25.82 21.04 7.28
N LEU A 67 25.24 20.40 8.28
CA LEU A 67 23.89 19.89 8.26
C LEU A 67 23.03 20.60 9.31
N ALA A 68 21.76 20.76 8.96
CA ALA A 68 20.73 21.18 9.90
C ALA A 68 19.45 20.38 9.67
N TYR A 69 18.48 20.50 10.56
CA TYR A 69 17.18 19.87 10.36
C TYR A 69 16.03 20.86 10.57
N LEU A 70 14.92 20.54 9.95
CA LEU A 70 13.61 21.14 10.13
C LEU A 70 12.69 20.12 10.79
N ALA A 71 11.77 20.59 11.62
CA ALA A 71 10.77 19.75 12.29
C ALA A 71 9.34 20.16 11.92
N ALA A 72 8.42 19.21 11.86
CA ALA A 72 7.00 19.43 11.60
C ALA A 72 6.11 18.48 12.39
N TYR A 73 4.84 18.81 12.51
CA TYR A 73 3.77 17.95 12.99
C TYR A 73 2.57 17.97 12.04
N SER A 74 1.76 16.91 12.06
CA SER A 74 0.56 16.83 11.23
C SER A 74 -0.62 17.61 11.85
N GLY A 75 -1.35 18.37 11.02
CA GLY A 75 -2.51 19.17 11.45
C GLY A 75 -2.15 20.25 12.47
N LEU A 76 -2.96 20.39 13.54
CA LEU A 76 -2.72 21.30 14.67
C LEU A 76 -2.02 20.57 15.82
N LEU A 77 -1.27 21.27 16.63
CA LEU A 77 -0.62 20.79 17.83
C LEU A 77 -1.05 21.68 19.01
N ALA A 78 -1.65 21.12 20.03
CA ALA A 78 -2.30 21.84 21.11
C ALA A 78 -3.26 22.95 20.61
N GLY A 79 -4.03 22.64 19.57
CA GLY A 79 -4.95 23.59 18.92
C GLY A 79 -4.32 24.71 18.10
N ARG A 80 -2.99 24.73 17.94
CA ARG A 80 -2.19 25.79 17.31
C ARG A 80 -1.37 25.27 16.12
N ASN A 81 -0.92 26.17 15.26
CA ASN A 81 -0.06 25.89 14.12
C ASN A 81 1.15 26.82 14.02
N ASP A 82 1.44 27.61 15.06
CA ASP A 82 2.41 28.69 15.09
C ASP A 82 3.60 28.47 16.05
N TRP A 83 3.87 27.21 16.42
CA TRP A 83 5.01 26.85 17.27
C TRP A 83 6.34 27.21 16.59
N SER A 84 7.19 28.00 17.28
CA SER A 84 8.45 28.51 16.72
C SER A 84 9.48 27.43 16.41
N PHE A 85 9.47 26.32 17.14
CA PHE A 85 10.35 25.17 16.89
C PHE A 85 10.04 24.43 15.58
N PHE A 86 8.79 24.45 15.13
CA PHE A 86 8.31 23.73 13.96
C PHE A 86 8.11 24.62 12.75
N VAL A 87 8.23 24.05 11.54
CA VAL A 87 7.90 24.82 10.32
C VAL A 87 6.40 25.15 10.27
N PRO A 88 6.03 26.30 9.66
CA PRO A 88 4.63 26.69 9.54
C PRO A 88 3.85 25.79 8.57
N PRO A 89 2.51 25.83 8.60
CA PRO A 89 1.70 25.19 7.56
C PRO A 89 1.99 25.80 6.19
N VAL A 90 1.68 25.05 5.12
CA VAL A 90 1.78 25.53 3.74
C VAL A 90 0.88 26.75 3.53
N TYR A 91 -0.33 26.65 4.05
CA TYR A 91 -1.32 27.75 4.14
C TYR A 91 -1.92 27.76 5.55
N ASP A 92 -1.99 28.95 6.16
CA ASP A 92 -2.58 29.12 7.49
C ASP A 92 -4.09 29.33 7.41
N ALA A 93 -4.85 28.25 7.50
CA ALA A 93 -6.31 28.28 7.58
C ALA A 93 -6.85 28.66 8.97
N GLN A 94 -5.98 28.84 9.98
CA GLN A 94 -6.42 29.14 11.36
C GLN A 94 -6.46 30.63 11.69
N GLN A 95 -6.12 31.52 10.75
CA GLN A 95 -6.20 32.97 10.96
C GLN A 95 -7.63 33.37 11.39
N PRO A 96 -7.82 33.98 12.57
CA PRO A 96 -9.15 34.20 13.16
C PRO A 96 -10.11 34.99 12.26
N ASP A 97 -9.60 36.00 11.55
CA ASP A 97 -10.32 36.85 10.62
C ASP A 97 -10.10 36.47 9.15
N GLY A 98 -9.44 35.34 8.91
CA GLY A 98 -9.20 34.79 7.58
C GLY A 98 -10.50 34.29 6.93
N TYR A 99 -10.51 34.28 5.59
CA TYR A 99 -11.68 33.84 4.80
C TYR A 99 -12.18 32.47 5.22
N PHE A 100 -11.28 31.50 5.45
CA PHE A 100 -11.65 30.13 5.83
C PHE A 100 -12.43 30.11 7.15
N LYS A 101 -11.90 30.75 8.21
CA LYS A 101 -12.54 30.78 9.53
C LYS A 101 -13.84 31.56 9.54
N THR A 102 -13.91 32.64 8.78
CA THR A 102 -15.14 33.42 8.62
C THR A 102 -16.23 32.57 7.96
N LYS A 103 -15.92 31.88 6.87
CA LYS A 103 -16.88 31.01 6.17
C LYS A 103 -17.25 29.75 6.96
N GLU A 104 -16.30 29.15 7.68
CA GLU A 104 -16.58 28.03 8.58
C GLU A 104 -17.61 28.41 9.65
N ARG A 105 -17.49 29.61 10.23
CA ARG A 105 -18.42 30.15 11.21
C ARG A 105 -19.80 30.39 10.61
N GLU A 106 -19.89 31.06 9.44
CA GLU A 106 -21.14 31.29 8.70
C GLU A 106 -21.87 29.95 8.41
N ILE A 107 -21.14 28.92 7.93
CA ILE A 107 -21.71 27.60 7.64
C ILE A 107 -22.21 26.92 8.91
N SER A 108 -21.50 27.05 10.01
CA SER A 108 -21.90 26.51 11.32
C SER A 108 -23.17 27.17 11.83
N GLU A 109 -23.29 28.49 11.75
CA GLU A 109 -24.47 29.25 12.13
C GLU A 109 -25.71 28.88 11.28
N LEU A 110 -25.51 28.72 9.95
CA LEU A 110 -26.58 28.25 9.06
C LEU A 110 -27.04 26.84 9.41
N SER A 111 -26.12 25.96 9.80
CA SER A 111 -26.47 24.59 10.22
C SER A 111 -27.33 24.57 11.49
N HIS A 112 -27.07 25.47 12.44
CA HIS A 112 -27.86 25.61 13.65
C HIS A 112 -29.22 26.31 13.41
N SER A 113 -29.25 27.24 12.43
CA SER A 113 -30.49 27.98 12.11
C SER A 113 -31.47 27.18 11.24
N ALA A 114 -30.97 26.24 10.42
CA ALA A 114 -31.77 25.38 9.52
C ALA A 114 -32.74 24.43 10.29
N LEU A 115 -32.58 24.27 11.59
CA LEU A 115 -33.50 23.52 12.46
C LEU A 115 -34.83 24.27 12.70
N ASN A 116 -34.99 25.54 12.31
CA ASN A 116 -36.10 26.40 12.64
C ASN A 116 -36.83 27.07 11.45
N ILE A 117 -36.60 26.68 10.20
CA ILE A 117 -37.18 27.35 9.02
C ILE A 117 -38.26 26.49 8.35
N SER A 118 -39.46 27.07 8.22
CA SER A 118 -40.58 26.54 7.41
C SER A 118 -40.28 26.61 5.90
N PRO A 119 -40.73 25.64 5.08
CA PRO A 119 -40.39 25.57 3.66
C PRO A 119 -41.27 26.51 2.82
N SER A 120 -40.79 27.70 2.55
CA SER A 120 -41.45 28.64 1.61
C SER A 120 -40.48 29.48 0.79
N THR A 121 -39.61 28.87 -0.01
CA THR A 121 -38.83 29.60 -1.00
C THR A 121 -38.60 28.73 -2.23
N LEU A 122 -38.74 29.33 -3.43
CA LEU A 122 -38.71 28.69 -4.77
C LEU A 122 -37.38 28.05 -5.18
N LEU A 123 -36.32 28.25 -4.41
CA LEU A 123 -35.03 27.53 -4.53
C LEU A 123 -34.49 27.31 -3.11
N PRO A 124 -34.27 26.06 -2.70
CA PRO A 124 -33.68 25.83 -1.40
C PRO A 124 -32.23 26.38 -1.39
N PRO A 125 -31.81 27.08 -0.31
CA PRO A 125 -30.44 27.53 -0.16
C PRO A 125 -29.49 26.31 -0.20
N PRO A 126 -28.23 26.47 -0.66
CA PRO A 126 -27.27 25.39 -0.69
C PRO A 126 -27.16 24.76 0.70
N SER A 127 -27.16 23.43 0.75
CA SER A 127 -27.08 22.73 2.03
C SER A 127 -25.72 23.02 2.70
N SER A 128 -25.66 22.99 4.03
CA SER A 128 -24.40 23.16 4.78
C SER A 128 -23.30 22.22 4.29
N LYS A 129 -23.65 21.03 3.81
CA LYS A 129 -22.75 20.08 3.18
C LYS A 129 -22.15 20.62 1.88
N GLN A 130 -22.96 21.24 1.01
CA GLN A 130 -22.46 21.83 -0.25
C GLN A 130 -21.54 23.03 0.01
N LEU A 131 -21.91 23.88 0.96
CA LEU A 131 -21.07 25.01 1.36
C LEU A 131 -19.74 24.54 1.97
N SER A 132 -19.75 23.51 2.80
CA SER A 132 -18.52 22.91 3.35
C SER A 132 -17.64 22.31 2.26
N GLN A 133 -18.21 21.67 1.23
CA GLN A 133 -17.46 21.17 0.08
C GLN A 133 -16.83 22.28 -0.73
N GLN A 134 -17.56 23.36 -1.00
CA GLN A 134 -17.03 24.53 -1.71
C GLN A 134 -15.91 25.21 -0.93
N LEU A 135 -16.06 25.34 0.39
CA LEU A 135 -15.02 25.90 1.26
C LEU A 135 -13.76 25.01 1.27
N GLN A 136 -13.93 23.69 1.28
CA GLN A 136 -12.81 22.74 1.23
C GLN A 136 -12.08 22.80 -0.12
N GLU A 137 -12.81 22.93 -1.24
CA GLU A 137 -12.23 23.09 -2.57
C GLU A 137 -11.47 24.41 -2.69
N TRP A 138 -12.06 25.52 -2.22
CA TRP A 138 -11.39 26.80 -2.13
C TRP A 138 -10.09 26.71 -1.32
N LEU A 139 -10.12 26.02 -0.16
CA LEU A 139 -8.94 25.83 0.67
C LEU A 139 -7.83 25.11 -0.08
N PHE A 140 -8.13 24.05 -0.85
CA PHE A 140 -7.14 23.32 -1.62
C PHE A 140 -6.41 24.19 -2.65
N HIS A 141 -7.09 25.18 -3.26
CA HIS A 141 -6.47 26.14 -4.16
C HIS A 141 -5.53 27.14 -3.45
N GLN A 142 -5.63 27.28 -2.11
CA GLN A 142 -4.69 28.10 -1.35
C GLN A 142 -3.33 27.40 -1.10
N TYR A 143 -3.29 26.05 -1.26
CA TYR A 143 -2.05 25.30 -1.10
C TYR A 143 -1.21 25.39 -2.37
N GLN A 144 -0.39 26.44 -2.46
CA GLN A 144 0.57 26.66 -3.54
C GLN A 144 1.89 25.96 -3.20
N LEU A 145 2.16 24.83 -3.86
CA LEU A 145 3.24 23.92 -3.52
C LEU A 145 4.40 24.05 -4.50
N LEU A 146 5.62 24.21 -3.97
CA LEU A 146 6.87 24.24 -4.72
C LEU A 146 7.38 22.83 -4.97
N ASN A 147 8.00 22.63 -6.13
CA ASN A 147 8.87 21.47 -6.37
C ASN A 147 10.35 21.86 -6.24
N ALA A 148 11.26 20.89 -6.32
CA ALA A 148 12.70 21.16 -6.21
C ALA A 148 13.30 21.92 -7.41
N ARG A 149 12.53 22.14 -8.49
CA ARG A 149 12.91 23.03 -9.62
C ARG A 149 12.51 24.48 -9.39
N GLY A 150 11.80 24.78 -8.29
CA GLY A 150 11.26 26.11 -8.01
C GLY A 150 9.94 26.41 -8.72
N GLU A 151 9.32 25.43 -9.36
CA GLU A 151 8.01 25.57 -9.99
C GLU A 151 6.91 25.47 -8.94
N THR A 152 5.86 26.29 -9.08
CA THR A 152 4.70 26.33 -8.17
C THR A 152 3.47 25.79 -8.85
N LYS A 153 2.69 24.96 -8.13
CA LYS A 153 1.39 24.45 -8.58
C LYS A 153 0.43 24.32 -7.40
N ASP A 154 -0.86 24.55 -7.61
CA ASP A 154 -1.84 24.35 -6.56
C ASP A 154 -2.16 22.87 -6.34
N LEU A 155 -2.70 22.58 -5.17
CA LEU A 155 -2.97 21.20 -4.74
C LEU A 155 -4.00 20.49 -5.62
N VAL A 156 -5.00 21.20 -6.15
CA VAL A 156 -6.03 20.61 -7.02
C VAL A 156 -5.43 20.23 -8.36
N ASP A 157 -4.61 21.10 -8.95
CA ASP A 157 -3.93 20.81 -10.22
C ASP A 157 -2.93 19.65 -10.07
N ILE A 158 -2.17 19.61 -8.97
CA ILE A 158 -1.27 18.48 -8.65
C ILE A 158 -2.08 17.17 -8.58
N TRP A 159 -3.23 17.21 -7.92
CA TRP A 159 -4.09 16.05 -7.75
C TRP A 159 -4.68 15.56 -9.08
N GLN A 160 -5.17 16.47 -9.91
CA GLN A 160 -5.74 16.17 -11.22
C GLN A 160 -4.70 15.66 -12.21
N ASP A 161 -3.48 16.17 -12.17
CA ASP A 161 -2.38 15.69 -13.01
C ASP A 161 -1.94 14.28 -12.61
N TYR A 162 -1.88 14.01 -11.30
CA TYR A 162 -1.56 12.68 -10.80
C TYR A 162 -2.62 11.64 -11.20
N TYR A 163 -3.91 11.98 -11.09
CA TYR A 163 -5.03 11.14 -11.50
C TYR A 163 -5.52 11.49 -12.92
N SER A 164 -4.60 11.61 -13.88
CA SER A 164 -4.86 12.10 -15.25
C SER A 164 -5.86 11.27 -16.06
N ARG A 165 -6.04 9.97 -15.76
CA ARG A 165 -6.99 9.10 -16.45
C ARG A 165 -8.45 9.45 -16.11
N PRO A 166 -9.38 9.53 -17.10
CA PRO A 166 -10.78 9.95 -16.86
C PRO A 166 -11.49 9.18 -15.74
N LYS A 167 -11.36 7.85 -15.69
CA LYS A 167 -11.95 7.00 -14.65
C LYS A 167 -11.36 7.26 -13.24
N LEU A 168 -10.08 7.64 -13.16
CA LEU A 168 -9.44 7.97 -11.90
C LEU A 168 -9.84 9.37 -11.45
N ARG A 169 -9.97 10.34 -12.35
CA ARG A 169 -10.49 11.68 -12.05
C ARG A 169 -11.93 11.62 -11.53
N GLU A 170 -12.78 10.82 -12.13
CA GLU A 170 -14.16 10.61 -11.65
C GLU A 170 -14.17 10.00 -10.23
N LYS A 171 -13.28 9.06 -9.96
CA LYS A 171 -13.19 8.39 -8.66
C LYS A 171 -12.53 9.24 -7.57
N PHE A 172 -11.57 10.08 -7.94
CA PHE A 172 -10.78 10.94 -7.05
C PHE A 172 -10.81 12.39 -7.55
N PRO A 173 -11.99 13.04 -7.58
CA PRO A 173 -12.14 14.36 -8.20
C PRO A 173 -11.38 15.45 -7.46
N LEU A 174 -11.25 15.33 -6.14
CA LEU A 174 -10.60 16.30 -5.25
C LEU A 174 -9.72 15.56 -4.22
N PRO A 175 -8.70 16.26 -3.67
CA PRO A 175 -7.92 15.74 -2.55
C PRO A 175 -8.80 15.42 -1.34
N PRO A 176 -8.49 14.39 -0.55
CA PRO A 176 -9.13 14.17 0.74
C PRO A 176 -8.80 15.29 1.73
N GLY A 177 -9.69 15.57 2.67
CA GLY A 177 -9.48 16.57 3.72
C GLY A 177 -8.16 16.36 4.48
N GLY A 178 -7.45 17.46 4.78
CA GLY A 178 -6.13 17.48 5.42
C GLY A 178 -4.96 17.06 4.51
N THR A 179 -5.16 16.95 3.19
CA THR A 179 -4.06 16.84 2.23
C THR A 179 -3.28 18.15 2.20
N GLY A 180 -1.95 18.06 2.29
CA GLY A 180 -1.07 19.25 2.40
C GLY A 180 -0.66 19.60 3.84
N ASP A 181 -1.41 19.16 4.86
CA ASP A 181 -1.12 19.41 6.29
C ASP A 181 -0.27 18.31 6.96
N CYS A 182 0.18 17.33 6.22
CA CYS A 182 1.12 16.32 6.70
C CYS A 182 2.53 16.90 6.91
N CYS A 183 3.38 16.20 7.64
CA CYS A 183 4.74 16.68 7.95
C CYS A 183 5.58 16.89 6.68
N ALA A 184 5.63 15.90 5.79
CA ALA A 184 6.48 15.93 4.61
C ALA A 184 6.20 17.12 3.67
N PRO A 185 4.96 17.46 3.26
CA PRO A 185 4.69 18.65 2.46
C PRO A 185 5.11 19.97 3.15
N LYS A 186 4.87 20.10 4.46
CA LYS A 186 5.28 21.31 5.22
C LYS A 186 6.78 21.47 5.24
N LEU A 187 7.52 20.39 5.50
CA LEU A 187 8.98 20.38 5.57
C LEU A 187 9.61 20.77 4.23
N LEU A 188 9.21 20.10 3.14
CA LEU A 188 9.73 20.37 1.81
C LEU A 188 9.36 21.78 1.34
N GLN A 189 8.12 22.23 1.58
CA GLN A 189 7.69 23.59 1.22
C GLN A 189 8.55 24.65 1.91
N TYR A 190 8.80 24.46 3.22
CA TYR A 190 9.65 25.41 3.96
C TYR A 190 11.10 25.37 3.46
N ALA A 191 11.65 24.19 3.25
CA ALA A 191 13.00 24.03 2.73
C ALA A 191 13.16 24.72 1.37
N TYR A 192 12.27 24.50 0.43
CA TYR A 192 12.33 25.12 -0.90
C TYR A 192 12.15 26.64 -0.84
N LYS A 193 11.21 27.16 -0.01
CA LYS A 193 11.05 28.61 0.19
C LYS A 193 12.29 29.27 0.77
N GLN A 194 13.07 28.55 1.57
CA GLN A 194 14.32 29.06 2.17
C GLN A 194 15.56 28.76 1.33
N GLY A 195 15.42 28.13 0.16
CA GLY A 195 16.55 27.72 -0.69
C GLY A 195 17.42 26.62 -0.08
N LEU A 196 16.91 25.86 0.89
CA LEU A 196 17.63 24.76 1.54
C LEU A 196 17.56 23.49 0.69
N LYS A 197 18.65 22.72 0.65
CA LYS A 197 18.73 21.47 -0.11
C LYS A 197 18.37 20.29 0.79
N PRO A 198 17.27 19.56 0.52
CA PRO A 198 16.89 18.36 1.26
C PRO A 198 17.91 17.21 1.11
N VAL A 199 18.19 16.53 2.21
CA VAL A 199 19.13 15.40 2.29
C VAL A 199 18.40 14.08 2.57
N CYS A 200 17.62 14.02 3.63
CA CYS A 200 16.79 12.88 3.99
C CYS A 200 15.66 13.32 4.94
N MET A 201 14.59 12.51 5.00
CA MET A 201 13.44 12.78 5.86
C MET A 201 12.97 11.52 6.59
N ALA A 202 12.32 11.71 7.72
CA ALA A 202 11.58 10.66 8.41
C ALA A 202 10.35 11.23 9.14
N GLU A 203 9.34 10.37 9.31
CA GLU A 203 8.16 10.66 10.13
C GLU A 203 8.09 9.62 11.25
N PHE A 204 7.73 10.02 12.46
CA PHE A 204 7.56 9.13 13.62
C PHE A 204 6.27 9.44 14.37
N TRP A 205 5.74 8.41 15.04
CA TRP A 205 4.54 8.54 15.85
C TRP A 205 4.87 8.82 17.31
N TRP A 206 4.15 9.78 17.92
CA TRP A 206 4.19 10.04 19.36
C TRP A 206 2.82 9.75 19.97
N GLY A 207 2.80 9.12 21.15
CA GLY A 207 1.61 8.93 21.97
C GLY A 207 0.79 7.69 21.66
N ALA A 208 -0.50 7.73 22.01
CA ALA A 208 -1.40 6.59 21.95
C ALA A 208 -1.74 6.18 20.50
N THR A 209 -2.07 4.91 20.33
CA THR A 209 -2.64 4.39 19.09
C THR A 209 -4.05 4.91 18.90
N THR A 210 -4.38 5.41 17.72
CA THR A 210 -5.76 5.85 17.42
C THR A 210 -6.64 4.67 16.99
N LYS A 211 -7.97 4.82 17.10
CA LYS A 211 -8.94 3.79 16.68
C LYS A 211 -8.88 3.48 15.17
N THR A 212 -8.35 4.41 14.38
CA THR A 212 -8.30 4.31 12.92
C THR A 212 -6.94 3.85 12.38
N GLU A 213 -5.87 4.00 13.16
CA GLU A 213 -4.51 3.68 12.75
C GLU A 213 -3.74 3.04 13.91
N LEU A 214 -3.33 1.78 13.73
CA LEU A 214 -2.47 1.07 14.67
C LEU A 214 -1.03 1.57 14.52
N ARG A 215 -0.67 2.61 15.28
CA ARG A 215 0.67 3.17 15.32
C ARG A 215 1.25 3.07 16.71
N GLN A 216 2.53 2.74 16.82
CA GLN A 216 3.23 2.59 18.09
C GLN A 216 4.07 3.83 18.37
N HIS A 217 4.09 4.23 19.61
CA HIS A 217 4.90 5.34 20.12
C HIS A 217 6.39 5.19 19.73
N LEU A 218 6.99 6.27 19.23
CA LEU A 218 8.36 6.39 18.73
C LEU A 218 8.72 5.54 17.50
N ASN A 219 7.79 4.76 16.95
CA ASN A 219 8.05 4.06 15.70
C ASN A 219 8.00 5.00 14.50
N TYR A 220 8.87 4.71 13.52
CA TYR A 220 8.93 5.43 12.25
C TYR A 220 7.93 4.87 11.26
N TYR A 221 7.36 5.76 10.45
CA TYR A 221 6.37 5.42 9.44
C TYR A 221 6.66 6.16 8.13
N PRO A 222 6.55 5.51 6.97
CA PRO A 222 6.68 6.20 5.69
C PRO A 222 5.51 7.17 5.47
N ALA A 223 5.71 8.13 4.58
CA ALA A 223 4.66 9.06 4.16
C ALA A 223 3.43 8.31 3.63
N CYS A 224 2.24 8.83 3.91
CA CYS A 224 1.02 8.14 3.53
C CYS A 224 0.83 8.11 2.01
N ARG A 225 0.45 6.94 1.47
CA ARG A 225 0.23 6.77 0.03
C ARG A 225 -1.08 7.39 -0.46
N GLY A 226 -2.06 7.57 0.42
CA GLY A 226 -3.40 8.04 0.04
C GLY A 226 -3.53 9.54 -0.16
N LYS A 227 -2.86 10.34 0.66
CA LYS A 227 -2.91 11.82 0.62
C LYS A 227 -1.60 12.41 0.11
N CYS A 228 -0.46 11.91 0.61
CA CYS A 228 0.84 12.53 0.36
C CYS A 228 1.46 12.09 -0.97
N LYS A 229 1.17 10.89 -1.51
CA LYS A 229 1.83 10.39 -2.72
C LYS A 229 1.65 11.33 -3.93
N PRO A 230 0.45 11.82 -4.28
CA PRO A 230 0.31 12.80 -5.36
C PRO A 230 1.12 14.08 -5.13
N VAL A 231 1.04 14.63 -3.92
CA VAL A 231 1.72 15.87 -3.52
C VAL A 231 3.23 15.71 -3.59
N LEU A 232 3.78 14.68 -2.96
CA LEU A 232 5.23 14.44 -2.94
C LEU A 232 5.78 14.05 -4.32
N THR A 233 4.99 13.38 -5.17
CA THR A 233 5.38 13.11 -6.56
C THR A 233 5.64 14.42 -7.34
N TRP A 234 4.89 15.48 -7.05
CA TRP A 234 5.15 16.80 -7.60
C TRP A 234 6.33 17.48 -6.90
N MET A 235 6.33 17.54 -5.57
CA MET A 235 7.32 18.30 -4.80
C MET A 235 8.75 17.77 -4.97
N LEU A 236 8.93 16.49 -5.22
CA LEU A 236 10.24 15.85 -5.42
C LEU A 236 10.79 16.01 -6.84
N GLN A 237 10.05 16.57 -7.80
CA GLN A 237 10.55 16.81 -9.15
C GLN A 237 11.72 17.79 -9.13
N GLY A 238 12.87 17.36 -9.66
CA GLY A 238 14.12 18.12 -9.64
C GLY A 238 15.07 17.70 -8.52
N LEU A 239 14.65 16.88 -7.57
CA LEU A 239 15.51 16.30 -6.54
C LEU A 239 15.96 14.89 -6.98
N GLU A 240 17.22 14.56 -6.74
CA GLU A 240 17.70 13.17 -6.89
C GLU A 240 17.20 12.36 -5.70
N VAL A 241 16.19 11.54 -5.94
CA VAL A 241 15.53 10.69 -4.94
C VAL A 241 15.98 9.25 -5.13
N ASP A 242 16.12 8.50 -4.03
CA ASP A 242 16.28 7.05 -4.10
C ASP A 242 15.14 6.47 -4.94
N PRO A 243 15.46 5.55 -5.84
CA PRO A 243 14.44 4.96 -6.68
C PRO A 243 13.45 4.16 -5.82
N ASP A 244 12.17 4.18 -6.25
CA ASP A 244 11.12 3.38 -5.61
C ASP A 244 11.55 1.90 -5.57
N PRO A 245 11.77 1.29 -4.40
CA PRO A 245 12.20 -0.10 -4.30
C PRO A 245 11.19 -1.06 -4.95
N GLU A 246 9.90 -0.70 -4.92
CA GLU A 246 8.85 -1.47 -5.59
C GLU A 246 9.04 -1.40 -7.13
N LEU A 247 9.32 -0.21 -7.68
CA LEU A 247 9.55 -0.04 -9.12
C LEU A 247 10.88 -0.64 -9.59
N GLN A 248 11.93 -0.61 -8.78
CA GLN A 248 13.20 -1.27 -9.13
C GLN A 248 13.04 -2.79 -9.24
N GLY A 249 12.27 -3.40 -8.35
CA GLY A 249 11.88 -4.80 -8.45
C GLY A 249 11.11 -5.08 -9.74
N PHE A 250 10.16 -4.21 -10.10
CA PHE A 250 9.28 -4.37 -11.27
C PHE A 250 9.98 -4.14 -12.61
N ALA A 251 10.88 -3.18 -12.72
CA ALA A 251 11.60 -2.89 -13.97
C ALA A 251 12.46 -4.08 -14.47
N ARG A 252 12.73 -5.06 -13.60
CA ARG A 252 13.46 -6.30 -13.92
C ARG A 252 12.54 -7.51 -14.14
N LEU A 253 11.23 -7.37 -13.90
CA LEU A 253 10.27 -8.48 -13.97
C LEU A 253 9.73 -8.60 -15.39
N GLU A 254 10.16 -9.62 -16.11
CA GLU A 254 9.66 -9.96 -17.43
C GLU A 254 8.38 -10.79 -17.33
N VAL A 255 7.33 -10.39 -18.04
CA VAL A 255 6.10 -11.18 -18.21
C VAL A 255 6.27 -12.09 -19.42
N LYS A 256 6.51 -13.39 -19.16
CA LYS A 256 6.71 -14.39 -20.22
C LYS A 256 5.38 -14.86 -20.79
N THR A 257 5.24 -14.88 -22.12
CA THR A 257 4.11 -15.48 -22.79
C THR A 257 4.27 -17.00 -22.85
N ILE A 258 3.27 -17.74 -22.37
CA ILE A 258 3.20 -19.21 -22.39
C ILE A 258 2.36 -19.69 -23.59
N TYR A 259 1.28 -18.97 -23.88
CA TYR A 259 0.38 -19.25 -25.01
C TYR A 259 -0.22 -17.95 -25.53
N GLU A 260 -0.41 -17.90 -26.84
CA GLU A 260 -1.03 -16.74 -27.51
C GLU A 260 -1.79 -17.17 -28.75
N ASP A 261 -3.00 -16.59 -28.93
CA ASP A 261 -3.79 -16.65 -30.15
C ASP A 261 -4.57 -15.32 -30.36
N ASP A 262 -5.53 -15.30 -31.29
CA ASP A 262 -6.33 -14.11 -31.58
C ASP A 262 -7.28 -13.72 -30.42
N ALA A 263 -7.68 -14.67 -29.57
CA ALA A 263 -8.64 -14.47 -28.50
C ALA A 263 -7.97 -14.05 -27.18
N MET A 264 -6.85 -14.68 -26.84
CA MET A 264 -6.26 -14.53 -25.50
C MET A 264 -4.73 -14.70 -25.51
N VAL A 265 -4.12 -14.29 -24.40
CA VAL A 265 -2.73 -14.59 -24.04
C VAL A 265 -2.71 -15.23 -22.67
N VAL A 266 -1.95 -16.28 -22.48
CA VAL A 266 -1.65 -16.82 -21.16
C VAL A 266 -0.19 -16.55 -20.84
N VAL A 267 0.05 -15.90 -19.73
CA VAL A 267 1.39 -15.46 -19.33
C VAL A 267 1.83 -16.14 -18.03
N ASP A 268 3.14 -16.22 -17.83
CA ASP A 268 3.75 -16.53 -16.54
C ASP A 268 3.99 -15.21 -15.80
N LYS A 269 3.15 -14.94 -14.80
CA LYS A 269 3.28 -13.77 -13.94
C LYS A 269 4.47 -13.94 -13.00
N PRO A 270 5.45 -13.03 -13.00
CA PRO A 270 6.53 -13.08 -12.01
C PRO A 270 6.01 -12.81 -10.59
N SER A 271 6.71 -13.36 -9.59
CA SER A 271 6.49 -13.01 -8.18
C SER A 271 6.80 -11.54 -7.94
N GLY A 272 6.05 -10.87 -7.08
CA GLY A 272 6.22 -9.45 -6.78
C GLY A 272 5.44 -8.48 -7.68
N MET A 273 4.90 -8.94 -8.82
CA MET A 273 4.09 -8.12 -9.73
C MET A 273 2.58 -8.26 -9.44
N LEU A 274 1.84 -7.16 -9.53
CA LEU A 274 0.38 -7.19 -9.46
C LEU A 274 -0.22 -7.84 -10.72
N SER A 275 -1.37 -8.53 -10.59
CA SER A 275 -2.14 -9.03 -11.74
C SER A 275 -2.86 -7.90 -12.48
N VAL A 276 -3.47 -6.99 -11.75
CA VAL A 276 -4.20 -5.81 -12.24
C VAL A 276 -3.76 -4.59 -11.44
N PRO A 277 -3.92 -3.36 -11.97
CA PRO A 277 -3.54 -2.16 -11.25
C PRO A 277 -4.17 -2.08 -9.86
N GLY A 278 -3.37 -1.74 -8.87
CA GLY A 278 -3.81 -1.43 -7.52
C GLY A 278 -4.49 -0.06 -7.43
N ARG A 279 -4.77 0.38 -6.21
CA ARG A 279 -5.31 1.73 -5.97
C ARG A 279 -4.27 2.82 -6.25
N ILE A 280 -3.02 2.53 -6.02
CA ILE A 280 -1.88 3.45 -6.05
C ILE A 280 -0.83 2.94 -7.01
N GLU A 281 -0.55 1.64 -6.99
CA GLU A 281 0.40 0.99 -7.88
C GLU A 281 -0.26 0.64 -9.21
N GLU A 282 0.27 1.21 -10.29
CA GLU A 282 -0.25 0.98 -11.65
C GLU A 282 0.49 -0.14 -12.39
N TYR A 283 1.72 -0.47 -11.98
CA TYR A 283 2.51 -1.50 -12.65
C TYR A 283 1.96 -2.90 -12.35
N SER A 284 1.47 -3.55 -13.38
CA SER A 284 0.81 -4.85 -13.27
C SER A 284 0.91 -5.61 -14.59
N VAL A 285 0.62 -6.91 -14.56
CA VAL A 285 0.51 -7.68 -15.80
C VAL A 285 -0.48 -7.03 -16.78
N GLU A 286 -1.64 -6.59 -16.29
CA GLU A 286 -2.65 -5.94 -17.15
C GLU A 286 -2.10 -4.69 -17.84
N THR A 287 -1.40 -3.80 -17.12
CA THR A 287 -0.84 -2.58 -17.72
C THR A 287 0.28 -2.88 -18.71
N VAL A 288 1.13 -3.87 -18.45
CA VAL A 288 2.15 -4.32 -19.41
C VAL A 288 1.50 -4.90 -20.67
N MET A 289 0.49 -5.75 -20.49
CA MET A 289 -0.20 -6.38 -21.62
C MET A 289 -1.04 -5.38 -22.43
N GLN A 290 -1.60 -4.34 -21.82
CA GLN A 290 -2.33 -3.27 -22.51
C GLN A 290 -1.45 -2.42 -23.44
N GLN A 291 -0.15 -2.34 -23.16
CA GLN A 291 0.79 -1.70 -24.11
C GLN A 291 0.91 -2.51 -25.41
N ARG A 292 0.81 -3.85 -25.31
CA ARG A 292 0.92 -4.79 -26.45
C ARG A 292 -0.43 -5.08 -27.08
N TYR A 293 -1.48 -5.19 -26.28
CA TYR A 293 -2.87 -5.48 -26.70
C TYR A 293 -3.83 -4.46 -26.08
N PRO A 294 -4.04 -3.29 -26.72
CA PRO A 294 -4.91 -2.25 -26.20
C PRO A 294 -6.34 -2.77 -25.93
N GLY A 295 -6.83 -2.54 -24.71
CA GLY A 295 -8.15 -3.00 -24.28
C GLY A 295 -8.22 -4.42 -23.74
N CYS A 296 -7.09 -5.13 -23.63
CA CYS A 296 -7.05 -6.46 -23.00
C CYS A 296 -7.40 -6.37 -21.50
N MET A 297 -7.86 -7.49 -20.96
CA MET A 297 -8.29 -7.61 -19.56
C MET A 297 -7.82 -8.93 -18.96
N VAL A 298 -7.35 -8.89 -17.72
CA VAL A 298 -6.95 -10.08 -16.98
C VAL A 298 -8.18 -10.85 -16.49
N ALA A 299 -8.30 -12.14 -16.89
CA ALA A 299 -9.48 -12.95 -16.60
C ALA A 299 -9.59 -13.38 -15.14
N HIS A 300 -8.49 -13.50 -14.39
CA HIS A 300 -8.46 -13.82 -12.97
C HIS A 300 -7.25 -13.20 -12.29
N ARG A 301 -7.11 -13.33 -10.99
CA ARG A 301 -6.03 -12.68 -10.25
C ARG A 301 -5.19 -13.69 -9.49
N LEU A 302 -3.89 -13.43 -9.44
CA LEU A 302 -2.95 -13.99 -8.47
C LEU A 302 -2.55 -12.89 -7.48
N ASP A 303 -2.23 -13.26 -6.25
CA ASP A 303 -1.65 -12.32 -5.28
C ASP A 303 -0.31 -11.80 -5.80
N MET A 304 0.11 -10.62 -5.34
CA MET A 304 1.35 -9.99 -5.79
C MET A 304 2.56 -10.92 -5.67
N GLY A 305 2.74 -11.58 -4.52
CA GLY A 305 3.84 -12.52 -4.28
C GLY A 305 3.72 -13.86 -5.02
N THR A 306 2.51 -14.27 -5.47
CA THR A 306 2.29 -15.51 -6.20
C THR A 306 2.72 -15.37 -7.64
N SER A 307 3.52 -16.30 -8.15
CA SER A 307 3.90 -16.38 -9.57
C SER A 307 3.07 -17.42 -10.33
N GLY A 308 3.19 -17.45 -11.67
CA GLY A 308 2.64 -18.50 -12.54
C GLY A 308 1.52 -18.05 -13.47
N LEU A 309 0.76 -19.01 -13.96
CA LEU A 309 -0.18 -18.87 -15.07
C LEU A 309 -1.31 -17.87 -14.80
N LEU A 310 -1.44 -16.89 -15.71
CA LEU A 310 -2.45 -15.85 -15.68
C LEU A 310 -3.05 -15.66 -17.09
N ILE A 311 -4.39 -15.76 -17.21
CA ILE A 311 -5.08 -15.62 -18.47
C ILE A 311 -5.46 -14.15 -18.72
N VAL A 312 -5.12 -13.65 -19.90
CA VAL A 312 -5.43 -12.29 -20.38
C VAL A 312 -6.31 -12.40 -21.64
N ALA A 313 -7.52 -11.89 -21.58
CA ALA A 313 -8.43 -11.80 -22.70
C ALA A 313 -8.09 -10.60 -23.58
N LYS A 314 -8.00 -10.75 -24.90
CA LYS A 314 -7.72 -9.66 -25.83
C LYS A 314 -8.93 -8.74 -26.06
N THR A 315 -10.15 -9.24 -25.85
CA THR A 315 -11.39 -8.47 -26.03
C THR A 315 -12.37 -8.64 -24.86
N LEU A 316 -13.30 -7.70 -24.71
CA LEU A 316 -14.37 -7.78 -23.70
C LEU A 316 -15.28 -9.01 -23.89
N ALA A 317 -15.54 -9.42 -25.13
CA ALA A 317 -16.35 -10.61 -25.43
C ALA A 317 -15.67 -11.87 -24.88
N VAL A 318 -14.39 -12.06 -25.18
CA VAL A 318 -13.58 -13.18 -24.68
C VAL A 318 -13.47 -13.14 -23.16
N TYR A 319 -13.27 -11.95 -22.57
CA TYR A 319 -13.24 -11.78 -21.12
C TYR A 319 -14.52 -12.30 -20.45
N ARG A 320 -15.71 -11.97 -21.00
CA ARG A 320 -16.99 -12.44 -20.46
C ARG A 320 -17.13 -13.95 -20.50
N LEU A 321 -16.73 -14.58 -21.61
CA LEU A 321 -16.76 -16.05 -21.76
C LEU A 321 -15.83 -16.75 -20.75
N LEU A 322 -14.63 -16.22 -20.54
CA LEU A 322 -13.71 -16.72 -19.53
C LEU A 322 -14.25 -16.52 -18.12
N GLN A 323 -14.79 -15.33 -17.80
CA GLN A 323 -15.41 -15.05 -16.50
C GLN A 323 -16.56 -16.03 -16.18
N GLU A 324 -17.36 -16.38 -17.16
CA GLU A 324 -18.44 -17.37 -17.01
C GLU A 324 -17.89 -18.73 -16.59
N GLN A 325 -16.77 -19.21 -17.16
CA GLN A 325 -16.13 -20.44 -16.78
C GLN A 325 -15.58 -20.39 -15.33
N PHE A 326 -15.01 -19.24 -14.91
CA PHE A 326 -14.58 -19.06 -13.50
C PHE A 326 -15.76 -19.06 -12.53
N ILE A 327 -16.86 -18.40 -12.87
CA ILE A 327 -18.08 -18.33 -12.05
C ILE A 327 -18.71 -19.74 -11.92
N LYS A 328 -18.73 -20.53 -12.99
CA LYS A 328 -19.26 -21.90 -13.03
C LYS A 328 -18.28 -22.95 -12.47
N HIS A 329 -17.12 -22.52 -11.93
CA HIS A 329 -16.06 -23.42 -11.43
C HIS A 329 -15.57 -24.46 -12.44
N GLN A 330 -15.59 -24.15 -13.72
CA GLN A 330 -15.14 -25.00 -14.81
C GLN A 330 -13.63 -24.94 -15.04
N VAL A 331 -12.97 -23.88 -14.51
CA VAL A 331 -11.51 -23.70 -14.56
C VAL A 331 -10.87 -24.44 -13.39
N ARG A 332 -10.04 -25.44 -13.70
CA ARG A 332 -9.24 -26.16 -12.70
C ARG A 332 -7.84 -25.54 -12.65
N LYS A 333 -7.27 -25.51 -11.46
CA LYS A 333 -5.95 -24.92 -11.20
C LYS A 333 -5.16 -25.80 -10.27
N LYS A 334 -3.86 -25.88 -10.52
CA LYS A 334 -2.90 -26.51 -9.60
C LYS A 334 -1.84 -25.50 -9.27
N TYR A 335 -1.53 -25.39 -7.99
CA TYR A 335 -0.43 -24.59 -7.47
C TYR A 335 0.57 -25.53 -6.81
N VAL A 336 1.83 -25.12 -6.79
CA VAL A 336 2.85 -25.76 -5.97
C VAL A 336 3.33 -24.72 -4.95
N ALA A 337 3.46 -25.13 -3.71
CA ALA A 337 4.02 -24.35 -2.62
C ALA A 337 5.14 -25.10 -1.92
N MET A 338 6.11 -24.36 -1.40
CA MET A 338 7.12 -24.86 -0.48
C MET A 338 6.76 -24.38 0.92
N LEU A 339 6.58 -25.31 1.86
CA LEU A 339 6.19 -25.01 3.24
C LEU A 339 7.42 -24.84 4.14
N GLU A 340 7.28 -24.00 5.16
CA GLU A 340 8.32 -23.83 6.20
C GLU A 340 8.55 -25.18 6.92
N GLU A 341 9.78 -25.42 7.34
CA GLU A 341 10.12 -26.58 8.17
C GLU A 341 9.50 -26.42 9.56
N THR A 342 8.98 -27.52 10.09
CA THR A 342 8.52 -27.54 11.48
C THR A 342 9.76 -27.54 12.37
N ALA A 343 9.93 -26.56 13.25
CA ALA A 343 11.06 -26.51 14.18
C ALA A 343 11.15 -27.83 14.95
N VAL A 344 12.32 -28.45 14.98
CA VAL A 344 12.63 -29.76 15.59
C VAL A 344 12.32 -29.80 17.10
N ALA A 345 12.09 -28.68 17.76
CA ALA A 345 11.65 -28.59 19.15
C ALA A 345 10.32 -29.32 19.45
N ASN A 346 9.55 -29.68 18.44
CA ASN A 346 8.30 -30.40 18.57
C ASN A 346 8.41 -31.92 18.26
N PHE A 347 9.60 -32.48 18.23
CA PHE A 347 9.80 -33.92 17.98
C PHE A 347 9.04 -34.80 18.99
N LEU A 348 8.88 -34.36 20.22
CA LEU A 348 8.06 -35.07 21.24
C LEU A 348 6.55 -34.92 21.03
N LEU A 349 6.10 -33.81 20.41
CA LEU A 349 4.68 -33.65 20.03
C LEU A 349 4.36 -34.32 18.68
N PHE A 350 5.36 -34.57 17.84
CA PHE A 350 5.19 -35.27 16.55
C PHE A 350 4.83 -36.75 16.73
N THR A 351 5.17 -37.37 17.84
CA THR A 351 4.79 -38.75 18.18
C THR A 351 3.36 -38.86 18.70
N LEU A 352 2.69 -37.76 19.04
CA LEU A 352 1.34 -37.78 19.62
C LEU A 352 0.27 -37.15 18.70
N HIS A 353 0.65 -36.41 17.64
CA HIS A 353 -0.30 -35.89 16.65
C HIS A 353 -0.06 -36.59 15.31
N SER A 354 -1.09 -37.27 14.84
CA SER A 354 -1.17 -37.99 13.56
C SER A 354 -0.53 -37.15 12.43
N SER A 355 0.45 -37.74 11.72
CA SER A 355 1.00 -37.21 10.47
C SER A 355 -0.17 -36.81 9.58
N LEU A 356 -0.15 -35.56 9.06
CA LEU A 356 -1.11 -35.10 8.05
C LEU A 356 -1.17 -36.18 6.94
N PRO A 357 -2.35 -36.57 6.46
CA PRO A 357 -2.47 -37.51 5.35
C PRO A 357 -1.75 -36.91 4.11
N ALA A 358 -1.15 -37.81 3.32
CA ALA A 358 -0.44 -37.40 2.10
C ALA A 358 -1.31 -36.57 1.12
N LYS A 359 -2.63 -36.75 1.21
CA LYS A 359 -3.65 -36.01 0.45
C LYS A 359 -4.83 -35.69 1.35
N GLY A 360 -5.50 -34.59 1.13
CA GLY A 360 -6.66 -34.21 1.90
C GLY A 360 -7.38 -32.97 1.39
N ARG A 361 -8.37 -32.53 2.17
CA ARG A 361 -9.17 -31.34 1.87
C ARG A 361 -9.19 -30.40 3.06
N ILE A 362 -8.97 -29.12 2.78
CA ILE A 362 -9.09 -28.02 3.73
C ILE A 362 -10.35 -27.23 3.38
N SER A 363 -11.21 -27.01 4.38
CA SER A 363 -12.45 -26.24 4.23
C SER A 363 -12.56 -25.25 5.39
N LEU A 364 -11.95 -24.06 5.21
CA LEU A 364 -11.88 -23.01 6.23
C LEU A 364 -12.45 -21.72 5.63
N PRO A 365 -13.61 -21.24 6.10
CA PRO A 365 -14.21 -20.00 5.56
C PRO A 365 -13.38 -18.77 5.94
N LEU A 366 -13.27 -17.83 5.00
CA LEU A 366 -12.36 -16.70 5.08
C LEU A 366 -13.08 -15.36 4.98
N ARG A 367 -12.62 -14.36 5.74
CA ARG A 367 -12.96 -12.96 5.57
C ARG A 367 -11.77 -12.03 5.75
N PRO A 368 -11.85 -10.78 5.24
CA PRO A 368 -10.81 -9.78 5.54
C PRO A 368 -10.66 -9.57 7.04
N ASP A 369 -9.42 -9.48 7.54
CA ASP A 369 -9.13 -9.00 8.88
C ASP A 369 -9.34 -7.49 8.92
N PRO A 370 -10.33 -6.97 9.67
CA PRO A 370 -10.59 -5.54 9.71
C PRO A 370 -9.48 -4.75 10.39
N MET A 371 -8.71 -5.40 11.28
CA MET A 371 -7.67 -4.77 12.09
C MET A 371 -6.29 -4.80 11.41
N ASN A 372 -6.02 -5.81 10.56
CA ASN A 372 -4.69 -6.04 9.97
C ASN A 372 -4.76 -6.24 8.45
N ARG A 373 -5.31 -5.28 7.72
CA ARG A 373 -5.32 -5.33 6.24
C ARG A 373 -3.89 -5.29 5.67
N PRO A 374 -3.58 -6.09 4.64
CA PRO A 374 -4.50 -6.87 3.77
C PRO A 374 -4.77 -8.31 4.24
N ARG A 375 -4.43 -8.70 5.48
CA ARG A 375 -4.63 -10.06 6.01
C ARG A 375 -6.08 -10.52 5.89
N GLN A 376 -6.24 -11.83 5.76
CA GLN A 376 -7.50 -12.53 5.89
C GLN A 376 -7.46 -13.39 7.16
N VAL A 377 -8.61 -13.72 7.72
CA VAL A 377 -8.75 -14.60 8.89
C VAL A 377 -9.78 -15.70 8.61
N VAL A 378 -9.62 -16.82 9.30
CA VAL A 378 -10.64 -17.87 9.36
C VAL A 378 -11.77 -17.39 10.28
N ASP A 379 -13.00 -17.43 9.80
CA ASP A 379 -14.19 -17.05 10.56
C ASP A 379 -15.32 -18.01 10.19
N LEU A 380 -15.71 -18.84 11.15
CA LEU A 380 -16.70 -19.90 10.94
C LEU A 380 -18.13 -19.36 10.81
N GLU A 381 -18.41 -18.16 11.34
CA GLU A 381 -19.76 -17.56 11.33
C GLU A 381 -19.98 -16.64 10.12
N HIS A 382 -18.99 -15.76 9.82
CA HIS A 382 -19.15 -14.70 8.82
C HIS A 382 -18.21 -14.87 7.62
N GLY A 383 -17.35 -15.88 7.64
CA GLY A 383 -16.40 -16.16 6.57
C GLY A 383 -17.08 -16.71 5.31
N LYS A 384 -16.56 -16.35 4.15
CA LYS A 384 -16.99 -16.94 2.86
C LYS A 384 -16.34 -18.29 2.68
N ARG A 385 -17.13 -19.29 2.29
CA ARG A 385 -16.65 -20.65 2.00
C ARG A 385 -15.40 -20.63 1.15
N ALA A 386 -14.35 -21.34 1.59
CA ALA A 386 -13.09 -21.54 0.88
C ALA A 386 -12.69 -23.02 1.01
N VAL A 387 -12.39 -23.66 -0.13
CA VAL A 387 -12.08 -25.10 -0.20
C VAL A 387 -10.87 -25.32 -1.08
N THR A 388 -9.90 -26.11 -0.57
CA THR A 388 -8.66 -26.48 -1.27
C THR A 388 -8.38 -27.96 -1.02
N ASP A 389 -8.18 -28.74 -2.09
CA ASP A 389 -7.58 -30.08 -1.97
C ASP A 389 -6.05 -29.92 -2.00
N TYR A 390 -5.35 -30.80 -1.28
CA TYR A 390 -3.90 -30.80 -1.24
C TYR A 390 -3.31 -32.19 -1.39
N GLU A 391 -2.07 -32.24 -1.86
CA GLU A 391 -1.26 -33.45 -1.99
C GLU A 391 0.21 -33.12 -1.74
N PHE A 392 0.85 -33.76 -0.75
CA PHE A 392 2.28 -33.64 -0.54
C PHE A 392 3.06 -34.34 -1.66
N LEU A 393 4.05 -33.66 -2.21
CA LEU A 393 4.87 -34.17 -3.31
C LEU A 393 6.07 -34.95 -2.74
N SER A 394 6.30 -36.15 -3.23
CA SER A 394 7.43 -37.00 -2.79
C SER A 394 8.79 -36.56 -3.35
N THR A 395 8.78 -35.75 -4.43
CA THR A 395 9.98 -35.23 -5.08
C THR A 395 9.82 -33.73 -5.35
N PRO A 396 10.91 -32.93 -5.26
CA PRO A 396 10.88 -31.55 -5.69
C PRO A 396 10.44 -31.43 -7.15
N PRO A 397 9.66 -30.39 -7.53
CA PRO A 397 9.17 -30.21 -8.89
C PRO A 397 10.27 -29.73 -9.87
N THR A 398 11.47 -29.42 -9.37
CA THR A 398 12.62 -28.97 -10.16
C THR A 398 13.80 -29.94 -10.02
N SER A 399 14.55 -30.15 -11.12
CA SER A 399 15.73 -31.02 -11.18
C SER A 399 16.97 -30.48 -10.43
N LEU A 400 16.81 -29.46 -9.58
CA LEU A 400 17.91 -28.71 -8.96
C LEU A 400 18.48 -29.36 -7.68
N THR A 401 17.91 -30.44 -7.17
CA THR A 401 18.42 -31.14 -5.99
C THR A 401 18.86 -32.56 -6.33
N SER A 402 20.16 -32.79 -6.30
CA SER A 402 20.79 -34.09 -6.55
C SER A 402 20.65 -35.12 -5.41
N HIS A 403 19.98 -34.80 -4.31
CA HIS A 403 19.77 -35.70 -3.18
C HIS A 403 18.34 -35.62 -2.66
N PRO A 404 17.46 -36.56 -3.01
CA PRO A 404 16.15 -36.70 -2.36
C PRO A 404 16.36 -37.24 -0.95
N SER A 405 16.03 -36.42 0.07
CA SER A 405 15.87 -36.92 1.43
C SER A 405 14.50 -37.61 1.55
N PRO A 406 14.42 -38.88 1.98
CA PRO A 406 13.20 -39.67 1.89
C PRO A 406 12.11 -39.33 2.90
N LEU A 407 12.29 -38.34 3.79
CA LEU A 407 11.45 -38.26 4.99
C LEU A 407 10.62 -36.98 5.20
N THR A 408 10.85 -35.89 4.45
CA THR A 408 9.99 -34.69 4.59
C THR A 408 9.98 -33.88 3.31
N SER A 409 9.08 -34.17 2.38
CA SER A 409 8.83 -33.21 1.30
C SER A 409 8.18 -31.96 1.86
N ASN A 410 8.85 -30.81 1.74
CA ASN A 410 8.28 -29.52 2.05
C ASN A 410 7.39 -28.98 0.91
N PHE A 411 7.26 -29.73 -0.19
CA PHE A 411 6.46 -29.35 -1.35
C PHE A 411 5.06 -29.93 -1.27
N VAL A 412 4.06 -29.06 -1.55
CA VAL A 412 2.65 -29.44 -1.60
C VAL A 412 2.02 -28.93 -2.89
N ALA A 413 1.26 -29.80 -3.56
CA ALA A 413 0.34 -29.43 -4.61
C ALA A 413 -1.00 -29.01 -4.01
N LEU A 414 -1.55 -27.87 -4.46
CA LEU A 414 -2.78 -27.28 -3.97
C LEU A 414 -3.76 -27.09 -5.13
N TYR A 415 -4.99 -27.56 -4.94
CA TYR A 415 -6.06 -27.53 -5.94
C TYR A 415 -7.25 -26.73 -5.39
N PRO A 416 -7.30 -25.40 -5.58
CA PRO A 416 -8.38 -24.57 -5.04
C PRO A 416 -9.68 -24.74 -5.84
N HIS A 417 -10.76 -25.15 -5.16
CA HIS A 417 -12.12 -25.16 -5.71
C HIS A 417 -12.77 -23.76 -5.69
N THR A 418 -12.33 -22.92 -4.79
CA THR A 418 -12.75 -21.51 -4.64
C THR A 418 -11.53 -20.59 -4.82
N GLY A 419 -11.75 -19.30 -5.01
CA GLY A 419 -10.67 -18.32 -5.23
C GLY A 419 -10.78 -17.12 -4.28
N ARG A 420 -10.69 -17.34 -2.96
CA ARG A 420 -10.69 -16.24 -1.99
C ARG A 420 -9.30 -15.61 -1.87
N THR A 421 -9.26 -14.33 -1.54
CA THR A 421 -7.99 -13.62 -1.29
C THR A 421 -7.17 -14.38 -0.26
N HIS A 422 -5.88 -14.56 -0.52
CA HIS A 422 -4.91 -15.29 0.31
C HIS A 422 -5.33 -16.73 0.71
N GLN A 423 -6.29 -17.35 0.00
CA GLN A 423 -6.86 -18.64 0.39
C GLN A 423 -5.80 -19.70 0.64
N LEU A 424 -4.91 -19.94 -0.32
CA LEU A 424 -3.88 -20.98 -0.22
C LEU A 424 -2.89 -20.68 0.90
N ARG A 425 -2.55 -19.41 1.09
CA ARG A 425 -1.62 -18.93 2.12
C ARG A 425 -2.15 -19.23 3.52
N ILE A 426 -3.43 -18.92 3.78
CA ILE A 426 -4.07 -19.20 5.07
C ILE A 426 -4.30 -20.69 5.26
N HIS A 427 -4.78 -21.40 4.24
CA HIS A 427 -4.99 -22.83 4.33
C HIS A 427 -3.72 -23.61 4.67
N CYS A 428 -2.55 -23.13 4.21
CA CYS A 428 -1.26 -23.69 4.62
C CYS A 428 -0.87 -23.30 6.06
N ALA A 429 -1.05 -22.03 6.43
CA ALA A 429 -0.55 -21.50 7.71
C ALA A 429 -1.45 -21.83 8.92
N HIS A 430 -2.78 -21.94 8.73
CA HIS A 430 -3.73 -22.13 9.82
C HIS A 430 -3.58 -23.51 10.48
N PRO A 431 -3.66 -23.63 11.83
CA PRO A 431 -3.56 -24.91 12.54
C PRO A 431 -4.56 -25.96 12.07
N ASP A 432 -5.82 -25.57 11.78
CA ASP A 432 -6.85 -26.46 11.24
C ASP A 432 -6.71 -26.71 9.72
N GLY A 433 -5.70 -26.14 9.07
CA GLY A 433 -5.27 -26.44 7.71
C GLY A 433 -4.05 -27.34 7.72
N LEU A 434 -2.93 -26.89 7.09
CA LEU A 434 -1.68 -27.64 7.12
C LEU A 434 -0.81 -27.30 8.35
N GLY A 435 -1.09 -26.21 9.08
CA GLY A 435 -0.31 -25.74 10.23
C GLY A 435 1.14 -25.35 9.88
N ARG A 436 1.44 -25.18 8.60
CA ARG A 436 2.77 -24.87 8.06
C ARG A 436 2.67 -23.73 7.06
N PRO A 437 3.14 -22.52 7.38
CA PRO A 437 3.18 -21.39 6.44
C PRO A 437 3.98 -21.73 5.18
N ILE A 438 3.68 -21.01 4.10
CA ILE A 438 4.47 -21.06 2.87
C ILE A 438 5.76 -20.25 3.08
N VAL A 439 6.89 -20.78 2.67
CA VAL A 439 8.18 -20.08 2.75
C VAL A 439 8.10 -18.72 2.07
N GLY A 440 8.53 -17.67 2.76
CA GLY A 440 8.51 -16.29 2.27
C GLY A 440 7.15 -15.59 2.36
N ASP A 441 6.20 -16.15 3.08
CA ASP A 441 4.93 -15.50 3.35
C ASP A 441 5.06 -14.49 4.50
N GLU A 442 5.29 -13.22 4.17
CA GLU A 442 5.45 -12.12 5.15
C GLU A 442 4.19 -11.81 5.97
N LEU A 443 3.01 -12.30 5.55
CA LEU A 443 1.75 -12.05 6.27
C LEU A 443 1.40 -13.20 7.23
N TYR A 444 1.71 -14.45 6.90
CA TYR A 444 1.25 -15.62 7.65
C TYR A 444 2.40 -16.54 8.14
N GLY A 445 3.63 -16.24 7.74
CA GLY A 445 4.85 -16.97 8.09
C GLY A 445 6.06 -16.03 8.18
N THR A 446 7.22 -16.51 7.78
CA THR A 446 8.51 -15.81 7.85
C THR A 446 8.88 -15.22 6.49
N LYS A 447 9.24 -13.94 6.46
CA LYS A 447 9.70 -13.25 5.25
C LYS A 447 10.97 -13.90 4.70
N ALA A 448 11.01 -14.12 3.37
CA ALA A 448 12.19 -14.56 2.66
C ALA A 448 12.31 -13.77 1.34
N GLN A 449 13.22 -14.16 0.46
CA GLN A 449 13.47 -13.47 -0.81
C GLN A 449 12.21 -13.34 -1.69
N ARG A 450 11.31 -14.36 -1.65
CA ARG A 450 10.02 -14.36 -2.35
C ARG A 450 9.03 -15.32 -1.68
N LEU A 451 7.75 -15.15 -1.96
CA LEU A 451 6.73 -16.15 -1.64
C LEU A 451 6.93 -17.39 -2.54
N MET A 452 7.14 -18.56 -1.94
CA MET A 452 7.31 -19.83 -2.64
C MET A 452 5.93 -20.47 -2.94
N LEU A 453 5.14 -19.76 -3.76
CA LEU A 453 3.83 -20.18 -4.25
C LEU A 453 3.74 -19.89 -5.75
N HIS A 454 3.43 -20.91 -6.54
CA HIS A 454 3.39 -20.85 -7.99
C HIS A 454 2.14 -21.52 -8.57
N ALA A 455 1.43 -20.83 -9.47
CA ALA A 455 0.31 -21.35 -10.25
C ALA A 455 0.86 -22.12 -11.44
N THR A 456 1.07 -23.45 -11.27
CA THR A 456 1.83 -24.27 -12.22
C THR A 456 1.00 -24.82 -13.36
N GLU A 457 -0.27 -25.15 -13.13
CA GLU A 457 -1.11 -25.74 -14.16
C GLU A 457 -2.52 -25.14 -14.15
N ILE A 458 -3.09 -24.96 -15.35
CA ILE A 458 -4.45 -24.48 -15.53
C ILE A 458 -5.16 -25.25 -16.63
N TRP A 459 -6.41 -25.67 -16.38
CA TRP A 459 -7.29 -26.34 -17.31
C TRP A 459 -8.58 -25.53 -17.48
N PHE A 460 -8.96 -25.26 -18.70
CA PHE A 460 -10.17 -24.52 -19.05
C PHE A 460 -10.58 -24.84 -20.49
N ARG A 461 -11.74 -24.36 -20.93
CA ARG A 461 -12.13 -24.45 -22.34
C ARG A 461 -11.76 -23.18 -23.08
N HIS A 462 -11.21 -23.34 -24.27
CA HIS A 462 -10.92 -22.20 -25.14
C HIS A 462 -12.20 -21.41 -25.42
N PRO A 463 -12.24 -20.08 -25.17
CA PRO A 463 -13.49 -19.31 -25.17
C PRO A 463 -14.18 -19.23 -26.52
N ILE A 464 -13.46 -19.43 -27.62
CA ILE A 464 -14.00 -19.36 -28.98
C ILE A 464 -14.19 -20.77 -29.58
N THR A 465 -13.17 -21.63 -29.54
CA THR A 465 -13.22 -22.94 -30.18
C THR A 465 -13.93 -24.00 -29.33
N GLY A 466 -14.00 -23.80 -28.00
CA GLY A 466 -14.54 -24.78 -27.05
C GLY A 466 -13.62 -25.96 -26.73
N GLU A 467 -12.42 -26.01 -27.32
CA GLU A 467 -11.42 -27.05 -27.08
C GLU A 467 -10.91 -27.03 -25.63
N GLU A 468 -10.57 -28.20 -25.09
CA GLU A 468 -9.97 -28.29 -23.79
C GLU A 468 -8.50 -27.83 -23.83
N MET A 469 -8.19 -26.84 -23.01
CA MET A 469 -6.84 -26.28 -22.85
C MET A 469 -6.21 -26.79 -21.56
N HIS A 470 -4.96 -27.23 -21.64
CA HIS A 470 -4.11 -27.52 -20.49
C HIS A 470 -2.76 -26.84 -20.68
N LEU A 471 -2.46 -25.89 -19.82
CA LEU A 471 -1.20 -25.12 -19.88
C LEU A 471 -0.41 -25.32 -18.61
N VAL A 472 0.91 -25.33 -18.75
CA VAL A 472 1.87 -25.60 -17.68
C VAL A 472 2.94 -24.52 -17.65
N SER A 473 3.25 -24.05 -16.44
CA SER A 473 4.42 -23.21 -16.16
C SER A 473 5.33 -23.94 -15.15
N PRO A 474 6.64 -24.07 -15.44
CA PRO A 474 7.57 -24.73 -14.52
C PRO A 474 7.68 -24.00 -13.19
N VAL A 475 7.77 -24.75 -12.10
CA VAL A 475 7.97 -24.17 -10.76
C VAL A 475 9.38 -23.55 -10.70
N PRO A 476 9.54 -22.27 -10.34
CA PRO A 476 10.82 -21.55 -10.40
C PRO A 476 11.66 -21.62 -9.10
N PHE A 477 11.35 -22.55 -8.16
CA PHE A 477 12.03 -22.72 -6.88
C PHE A 477 12.06 -24.17 -6.43
#